data_136d9240d2168b035484311c504b2fc5
#
_entry.id   136d9240d2168b035484311c504b2fc5
#
_cell.length_a   1.000
_cell.length_b   1.000
_cell.length_c   1.000
_cell.angle_alpha   90.00
_cell.angle_beta   90.00
_cell.angle_gamma   90.00
#
_symmetry.space_group_name_H-M   'P 1'
#
loop_
_entity.id
_entity.type
_entity.pdbx_description
1 polymer ?
#
loop_
_entity_poly.entity_id
_entity_poly.type
_entity_poly.pdbx_seq_one_letter_code
_entity_poly.pdbx_strand_id
1 'polypeptide(L)'
;MRYVSDPRTIILCTLPANADMTTSDGLQIAREVDPKGIRTIGVITKIDIMDKGTSAKRMIEGKDVALRLGFIGIKNRSQQDIIDRITVKVAIEKEQLYFSTHPIYSTMPQNLLGIGNLTTKLTKILFTHIKHCLPEIMKEIRDKMRETEEDLKDLGPPMPAESQEKMQLLWNMITDFIQTYKNTISGRYDNKRVMGQGKQELSGGAKIKMSFYNLY
;
A
#
# COMPACT_ATOMS: atom_id res chain seq x y z
N MET A 1 4.74 -12.00 3.16
CA MET A 1 5.49 -10.72 3.28
C MET A 1 5.08 -9.64 2.28
N ARG A 2 4.99 -9.90 0.97
CA ARG A 2 4.75 -8.88 -0.07
C ARG A 2 3.63 -7.84 0.24
N TYR A 3 2.50 -8.26 0.78
CA TYR A 3 1.36 -7.37 1.05
C TYR A 3 1.34 -6.84 2.49
N VAL A 4 1.73 -7.64 3.46
CA VAL A 4 1.65 -7.26 4.88
C VAL A 4 2.73 -6.28 5.32
N SER A 5 3.82 -6.15 4.54
CA SER A 5 4.89 -5.18 4.81
C SER A 5 4.48 -3.74 4.54
N ASP A 6 3.50 -3.51 3.65
CA ASP A 6 2.99 -2.16 3.38
C ASP A 6 2.23 -1.62 4.62
N PRO A 7 2.62 -0.50 5.21
CA PRO A 7 1.96 0.09 6.37
C PRO A 7 0.50 0.49 6.10
N ARG A 8 0.11 0.64 4.83
CA ARG A 8 -1.26 0.92 4.39
C ARG A 8 -2.17 -0.32 4.38
N THR A 9 -1.64 -1.51 4.67
CA THR A 9 -2.41 -2.77 4.70
C THR A 9 -2.91 -3.06 6.11
N ILE A 10 -4.22 -3.31 6.28
CA ILE A 10 -4.79 -3.84 7.52
C ILE A 10 -4.58 -5.36 7.54
N ILE A 11 -4.14 -5.89 8.68
CA ILE A 11 -3.86 -7.30 8.87
C ILE A 11 -5.01 -7.93 9.64
N LEU A 12 -5.66 -8.93 9.04
CA LEU A 12 -6.64 -9.79 9.70
C LEU A 12 -5.96 -11.11 10.05
N CYS A 13 -5.63 -11.29 11.32
CA CYS A 13 -4.98 -12.51 11.81
C CYS A 13 -6.03 -13.50 12.32
N THR A 14 -6.19 -14.63 11.63
CA THR A 14 -7.14 -15.69 12.05
C THR A 14 -6.44 -16.74 12.90
N LEU A 15 -6.99 -17.01 14.09
CA LEU A 15 -6.43 -17.89 15.09
C LEU A 15 -7.47 -18.93 15.53
N PRO A 16 -7.16 -20.23 15.46
CA PRO A 16 -8.07 -21.25 15.99
C PRO A 16 -8.01 -21.25 17.53
N ALA A 17 -9.19 -21.30 18.17
CA ALA A 17 -9.30 -21.26 19.63
C ALA A 17 -8.67 -22.47 20.35
N ASN A 18 -8.57 -23.59 19.63
CA ASN A 18 -7.98 -24.85 20.14
C ASN A 18 -6.46 -24.95 19.96
N ALA A 19 -5.79 -23.88 19.51
CA ALA A 19 -4.34 -23.83 19.36
C ALA A 19 -3.74 -22.73 20.25
N ASP A 20 -2.48 -22.88 20.61
CA ASP A 20 -1.76 -21.83 21.35
C ASP A 20 -1.51 -20.62 20.44
N MET A 21 -2.00 -19.44 20.87
CA MET A 21 -1.79 -18.18 20.15
C MET A 21 -0.31 -17.82 20.01
N THR A 22 0.51 -18.16 20.98
CA THR A 22 1.93 -17.76 21.02
C THR A 22 2.76 -18.44 19.93
N THR A 23 2.33 -19.63 19.49
CA THR A 23 2.98 -20.42 18.44
C THR A 23 2.42 -20.17 17.04
N SER A 24 1.44 -19.27 16.91
CA SER A 24 0.80 -18.98 15.62
C SER A 24 1.75 -18.24 14.67
N ASP A 25 2.07 -18.85 13.54
CA ASP A 25 2.88 -18.24 12.46
C ASP A 25 2.25 -16.92 11.97
N GLY A 26 0.93 -16.87 11.85
CA GLY A 26 0.21 -15.66 11.42
C GLY A 26 0.40 -14.50 12.39
N LEU A 27 0.43 -14.78 13.69
CA LEU A 27 0.65 -13.78 14.72
C LEU A 27 2.13 -13.35 14.80
N GLN A 28 3.06 -14.28 14.58
CA GLN A 28 4.49 -13.99 14.49
C GLN A 28 4.78 -13.06 13.32
N ILE A 29 4.28 -13.37 12.12
CA ILE A 29 4.39 -12.51 10.93
C ILE A 29 3.77 -11.14 11.20
N ALA A 30 2.59 -11.10 11.82
CA ALA A 30 1.94 -9.83 12.15
C ALA A 30 2.80 -8.98 13.10
N ARG A 31 3.45 -9.58 14.10
CA ARG A 31 4.34 -8.89 15.04
C ARG A 31 5.62 -8.36 14.39
N GLU A 32 6.16 -9.07 13.41
CA GLU A 32 7.34 -8.61 12.67
C GLU A 32 7.05 -7.31 11.89
N VAL A 33 5.88 -7.21 11.25
CA VAL A 33 5.52 -6.08 10.38
C VAL A 33 4.68 -5.01 11.08
N ASP A 34 4.06 -5.33 12.20
CA ASP A 34 3.26 -4.43 13.05
C ASP A 34 3.52 -4.70 14.54
N PRO A 35 4.73 -4.40 15.06
CA PRO A 35 5.11 -4.70 16.44
C PRO A 35 4.19 -4.04 17.49
N LYS A 36 3.56 -2.93 17.15
CA LYS A 36 2.62 -2.20 18.03
C LYS A 36 1.17 -2.68 17.91
N GLY A 37 0.86 -3.59 16.99
CA GLY A 37 -0.49 -4.09 16.74
C GLY A 37 -1.50 -2.99 16.35
N ILE A 38 -1.05 -1.94 15.65
CA ILE A 38 -1.87 -0.76 15.34
C ILE A 38 -2.86 -1.05 14.21
N ARG A 39 -2.44 -1.88 13.25
CA ARG A 39 -3.19 -2.25 12.05
C ARG A 39 -3.56 -3.74 11.99
N THR A 40 -3.33 -4.46 13.08
CA THR A 40 -3.62 -5.90 13.20
C THR A 40 -4.83 -6.12 14.07
N ILE A 41 -5.83 -6.87 13.57
CA ILE A 41 -6.98 -7.35 14.31
C ILE A 41 -6.94 -8.89 14.36
N GLY A 42 -7.20 -9.46 15.53
CA GLY A 42 -7.29 -10.89 15.72
C GLY A 42 -8.72 -11.40 15.56
N VAL A 43 -8.88 -12.54 14.89
CA VAL A 43 -10.15 -13.26 14.78
C VAL A 43 -9.99 -14.66 15.30
N ILE A 44 -10.67 -14.96 16.41
CA ILE A 44 -10.65 -16.27 17.04
C ILE A 44 -11.73 -17.14 16.41
N THR A 45 -11.32 -18.22 15.78
CA THR A 45 -12.20 -19.17 15.07
C THR A 45 -12.30 -20.49 15.83
N LYS A 46 -13.18 -21.39 15.42
CA LYS A 46 -13.31 -22.74 15.99
C LYS A 46 -13.61 -22.78 17.50
N ILE A 47 -14.32 -21.79 17.99
CA ILE A 47 -14.66 -21.67 19.41
C ILE A 47 -15.58 -22.81 19.88
N ASP A 48 -16.37 -23.36 18.98
CA ASP A 48 -17.34 -24.42 19.22
C ASP A 48 -16.75 -25.84 19.33
N ILE A 49 -15.48 -25.99 18.99
CA ILE A 49 -14.78 -27.30 19.09
C ILE A 49 -13.75 -27.35 20.21
N MET A 50 -13.78 -26.39 21.13
CA MET A 50 -12.92 -26.43 22.32
C MET A 50 -13.37 -27.53 23.29
N ASP A 51 -12.40 -28.06 24.00
CA ASP A 51 -12.65 -29.10 25.03
C ASP A 51 -13.55 -28.58 26.16
N LYS A 52 -14.34 -29.49 26.74
CA LYS A 52 -15.20 -29.16 27.88
C LYS A 52 -14.34 -28.64 29.06
N GLY A 53 -14.71 -27.49 29.58
CA GLY A 53 -13.97 -26.82 30.68
C GLY A 53 -12.93 -25.81 30.21
N THR A 54 -12.65 -25.72 28.90
CA THR A 54 -11.82 -24.66 28.31
C THR A 54 -12.65 -23.57 27.66
N SER A 55 -12.11 -22.37 27.49
CA SER A 55 -12.79 -21.28 26.81
C SER A 55 -11.81 -20.32 26.14
N ALA A 56 -12.22 -19.76 25.01
CA ALA A 56 -11.47 -18.73 24.32
C ALA A 56 -11.59 -17.33 24.98
N LYS A 57 -12.22 -17.21 26.14
CA LYS A 57 -12.46 -15.93 26.80
C LYS A 57 -11.19 -15.10 26.97
N ARG A 58 -10.10 -15.70 27.48
CA ARG A 58 -8.81 -15.00 27.69
C ARG A 58 -8.22 -14.49 26.38
N MET A 59 -8.32 -15.32 25.31
CA MET A 59 -7.83 -14.98 23.98
C MET A 59 -8.60 -13.78 23.40
N ILE A 60 -9.95 -13.83 23.50
CA ILE A 60 -10.84 -12.77 23.00
C ILE A 60 -10.65 -11.46 23.79
N GLU A 61 -10.42 -11.55 25.12
CA GLU A 61 -10.13 -10.40 25.98
C GLU A 61 -8.70 -9.85 25.77
N GLY A 62 -7.88 -10.48 24.94
CA GLY A 62 -6.50 -10.06 24.66
C GLY A 62 -5.55 -10.21 25.84
N LYS A 63 -5.84 -11.11 26.80
CA LYS A 63 -5.00 -11.35 27.99
C LYS A 63 -3.74 -12.15 27.70
N ASP A 64 -3.76 -13.00 26.67
CA ASP A 64 -2.64 -13.83 26.29
C ASP A 64 -1.71 -13.09 25.31
N VAL A 65 -2.29 -12.28 24.41
CA VAL A 65 -1.58 -11.43 23.45
C VAL A 65 -2.36 -10.12 23.31
N ALA A 66 -1.69 -8.99 23.44
CA ALA A 66 -2.30 -7.69 23.26
C ALA A 66 -2.20 -7.21 21.81
N LEU A 67 -3.34 -6.88 21.19
CA LEU A 67 -3.43 -6.17 19.92
C LEU A 67 -4.21 -4.88 20.16
N ARG A 68 -3.78 -3.77 19.55
CA ARG A 68 -4.46 -2.49 19.74
C ARG A 68 -5.88 -2.49 19.17
N LEU A 69 -6.11 -3.20 18.07
CA LEU A 69 -7.44 -3.38 17.50
C LEU A 69 -8.22 -4.51 18.19
N GLY A 70 -7.56 -5.29 19.09
CA GLY A 70 -8.18 -6.35 19.87
C GLY A 70 -8.55 -7.58 19.04
N PHE A 71 -9.39 -8.41 19.66
CA PHE A 71 -9.84 -9.69 19.10
C PHE A 71 -11.36 -9.72 18.96
N ILE A 72 -11.85 -10.58 18.07
CA ILE A 72 -13.27 -10.95 17.96
C ILE A 72 -13.36 -12.46 17.82
N GLY A 73 -14.25 -13.05 18.59
CA GLY A 73 -14.58 -14.48 18.49
C GLY A 73 -15.72 -14.73 17.51
N ILE A 74 -15.53 -15.70 16.60
CA ILE A 74 -16.54 -16.08 15.62
C ILE A 74 -16.75 -17.59 15.58
N LYS A 75 -17.97 -18.00 15.22
CA LYS A 75 -18.33 -19.39 14.97
C LYS A 75 -18.71 -19.57 13.51
N ASN A 76 -17.83 -20.18 12.74
CA ASN A 76 -18.09 -20.51 11.34
C ASN A 76 -19.01 -21.73 11.19
N ARG A 77 -19.49 -21.96 9.98
CA ARG A 77 -20.21 -23.20 9.62
C ARG A 77 -19.29 -24.41 9.87
N SER A 78 -19.86 -25.46 10.45
CA SER A 78 -19.21 -26.76 10.55
C SER A 78 -19.15 -27.46 9.17
N GLN A 79 -18.35 -28.52 9.06
CA GLN A 79 -18.33 -29.34 7.84
C GLN A 79 -19.72 -29.93 7.55
N GLN A 80 -20.48 -30.32 8.59
CA GLN A 80 -21.84 -30.80 8.44
C GLN A 80 -22.78 -29.71 7.92
N ASP A 81 -22.70 -28.49 8.44
CA ASP A 81 -23.51 -27.37 7.93
C ASP A 81 -23.25 -27.09 6.43
N ILE A 82 -22.00 -27.33 5.97
CA ILE A 82 -21.65 -27.19 4.55
C ILE A 82 -22.30 -28.32 3.71
N ILE A 83 -22.22 -29.56 4.19
CA ILE A 83 -22.87 -30.74 3.55
C ILE A 83 -24.38 -30.53 3.46
N ASP A 84 -25.00 -30.07 4.56
CA ASP A 84 -26.40 -29.77 4.67
C ASP A 84 -26.83 -28.49 3.91
N ARG A 85 -25.88 -27.83 3.22
CA ARG A 85 -26.09 -26.60 2.44
C ARG A 85 -26.74 -25.47 3.25
N ILE A 86 -26.40 -25.36 4.53
CA ILE A 86 -26.89 -24.27 5.38
C ILE A 86 -26.41 -22.94 4.81
N THR A 87 -27.34 -22.02 4.58
CA THR A 87 -27.01 -20.68 4.06
C THR A 87 -26.25 -19.86 5.08
N VAL A 88 -25.50 -18.87 4.59
CA VAL A 88 -24.74 -17.96 5.47
C VAL A 88 -25.68 -17.23 6.45
N LYS A 89 -26.88 -16.84 6.01
CA LYS A 89 -27.86 -16.17 6.85
C LYS A 89 -28.27 -17.03 8.06
N VAL A 90 -28.65 -18.29 7.82
CA VAL A 90 -28.99 -19.24 8.88
C VAL A 90 -27.79 -19.54 9.78
N ALA A 91 -26.57 -19.58 9.22
CA ALA A 91 -25.36 -19.79 10.01
C ALA A 91 -25.09 -18.61 10.98
N ILE A 92 -25.36 -17.38 10.56
CA ILE A 92 -25.24 -16.19 11.44
C ILE A 92 -26.28 -16.26 12.58
N GLU A 93 -27.50 -16.66 12.29
CA GLU A 93 -28.52 -16.85 13.32
C GLU A 93 -28.14 -17.93 14.33
N LYS A 94 -27.60 -19.07 13.85
CA LYS A 94 -27.03 -20.13 14.70
C LYS A 94 -25.84 -19.66 15.56
N GLU A 95 -24.99 -18.81 14.99
CA GLU A 95 -23.87 -18.22 15.72
C GLU A 95 -24.34 -17.31 16.85
N GLN A 96 -25.31 -16.43 16.59
CA GLN A 96 -25.91 -15.54 17.59
C GLN A 96 -26.57 -16.33 18.71
N LEU A 97 -27.32 -17.38 18.37
CA LEU A 97 -27.93 -18.26 19.36
C LEU A 97 -26.86 -18.97 20.22
N TYR A 98 -25.78 -19.47 19.59
CA TYR A 98 -24.70 -20.10 20.30
C TYR A 98 -24.07 -19.15 21.33
N PHE A 99 -23.72 -17.93 20.96
CA PHE A 99 -23.10 -16.98 21.89
C PHE A 99 -24.05 -16.52 22.99
N SER A 100 -25.34 -16.37 22.71
CA SER A 100 -26.32 -15.93 23.70
C SER A 100 -26.70 -17.01 24.71
N THR A 101 -26.61 -18.30 24.33
CA THR A 101 -26.98 -19.42 25.21
C THR A 101 -25.77 -20.06 25.93
N HIS A 102 -24.55 -19.80 25.45
CA HIS A 102 -23.35 -20.42 26.02
C HIS A 102 -23.02 -19.86 27.41
N PRO A 103 -22.77 -20.67 28.45
CA PRO A 103 -22.59 -20.22 29.83
C PRO A 103 -21.50 -19.16 30.03
N ILE A 104 -20.41 -19.24 29.24
CA ILE A 104 -19.26 -18.32 29.36
C ILE A 104 -19.41 -17.14 28.42
N TYR A 105 -19.76 -17.37 27.15
CA TYR A 105 -19.78 -16.29 26.15
C TYR A 105 -20.99 -15.36 26.28
N SER A 106 -22.11 -15.81 26.86
CA SER A 106 -23.26 -14.96 27.17
C SER A 106 -22.94 -13.86 28.19
N THR A 107 -21.95 -14.08 29.04
CA THR A 107 -21.51 -13.09 30.07
C THR A 107 -20.45 -12.12 29.56
N MET A 108 -19.94 -12.33 28.34
CA MET A 108 -18.95 -11.47 27.73
C MET A 108 -19.58 -10.27 27.00
N PRO A 109 -18.84 -9.17 26.80
CA PRO A 109 -19.30 -8.07 25.96
C PRO A 109 -19.63 -8.58 24.56
N GLN A 110 -20.90 -8.45 24.15
CA GLN A 110 -21.40 -9.00 22.88
C GLN A 110 -20.73 -8.40 21.63
N ASN A 111 -20.18 -7.20 21.75
CA ASN A 111 -19.41 -6.54 20.69
C ASN A 111 -18.07 -7.23 20.36
N LEU A 112 -17.63 -8.17 21.17
CA LEU A 112 -16.44 -9.00 20.93
C LEU A 112 -16.76 -10.35 20.27
N LEU A 113 -18.03 -10.64 19.99
CA LEU A 113 -18.51 -11.92 19.53
C LEU A 113 -19.35 -11.78 18.25
N GLY A 114 -19.20 -12.73 17.33
CA GLY A 114 -20.01 -12.89 16.14
C GLY A 114 -19.54 -12.10 14.92
N ILE A 115 -19.85 -12.66 13.75
CA ILE A 115 -19.46 -12.15 12.43
C ILE A 115 -20.05 -10.76 12.14
N GLY A 116 -21.23 -10.45 12.63
CA GLY A 116 -21.86 -9.14 12.46
C GLY A 116 -21.03 -8.02 13.12
N ASN A 117 -20.56 -8.26 14.35
CA ASN A 117 -19.71 -7.32 15.09
C ASN A 117 -18.32 -7.23 14.44
N LEU A 118 -17.76 -8.33 13.94
CA LEU A 118 -16.52 -8.34 13.18
C LEU A 118 -16.65 -7.45 11.94
N THR A 119 -17.71 -7.63 11.14
CA THR A 119 -17.95 -6.84 9.92
C THR A 119 -18.06 -5.35 10.23
N THR A 120 -18.85 -4.99 11.24
CA THR A 120 -19.02 -3.58 11.67
C THR A 120 -17.68 -2.98 12.12
N LYS A 121 -16.91 -3.71 12.92
CA LYS A 121 -15.61 -3.27 13.41
C LYS A 121 -14.60 -3.11 12.27
N LEU A 122 -14.52 -4.09 11.35
CA LEU A 122 -13.64 -4.02 10.17
C LEU A 122 -13.98 -2.84 9.27
N THR A 123 -15.26 -2.60 9.01
CA THR A 123 -15.70 -1.44 8.21
C THR A 123 -15.25 -0.13 8.85
N LYS A 124 -15.40 0.01 10.17
CA LYS A 124 -14.96 1.20 10.90
C LYS A 124 -13.45 1.38 10.87
N ILE A 125 -12.70 0.30 11.08
CA ILE A 125 -11.23 0.30 11.02
C ILE A 125 -10.78 0.69 9.61
N LEU A 126 -11.32 0.05 8.57
CA LEU A 126 -10.97 0.33 7.18
C LEU A 126 -11.25 1.79 6.82
N PHE A 127 -12.42 2.32 7.16
CA PHE A 127 -12.78 3.70 6.89
C PHE A 127 -11.82 4.70 7.56
N THR A 128 -11.48 4.45 8.84
CA THR A 128 -10.53 5.29 9.58
C THR A 128 -9.12 5.21 8.96
N HIS A 129 -8.71 4.02 8.57
CA HIS A 129 -7.40 3.78 7.98
C HIS A 129 -7.27 4.45 6.60
N ILE A 130 -8.30 4.33 5.74
CA ILE A 130 -8.35 5.03 4.45
C ILE A 130 -8.23 6.54 4.65
N LYS A 131 -9.01 7.12 5.58
CA LYS A 131 -8.92 8.56 5.88
C LYS A 131 -7.51 8.99 6.29
N HIS A 132 -6.82 8.13 7.03
CA HIS A 132 -5.46 8.42 7.49
C HIS A 132 -4.42 8.35 6.36
N CYS A 133 -4.54 7.36 5.46
CA CYS A 133 -3.59 7.15 4.37
C CYS A 133 -3.86 8.05 3.14
N LEU A 134 -5.10 8.53 2.96
CA LEU A 134 -5.51 9.28 1.78
C LEU A 134 -4.64 10.53 1.49
N PRO A 135 -4.26 11.38 2.48
CA PRO A 135 -3.42 12.55 2.21
C PRO A 135 -2.05 12.19 1.65
N GLU A 136 -1.43 11.12 2.14
CA GLU A 136 -0.14 10.62 1.67
C GLU A 136 -0.23 10.10 0.23
N ILE A 137 -1.25 9.29 -0.06
CA ILE A 137 -1.52 8.78 -1.42
C ILE A 137 -1.76 9.94 -2.40
N MET A 138 -2.52 10.96 -1.99
CA MET A 138 -2.74 12.14 -2.84
C MET A 138 -1.46 12.91 -3.10
N LYS A 139 -0.56 12.98 -2.12
CA LYS A 139 0.76 13.60 -2.30
C LYS A 139 1.61 12.80 -3.29
N GLU A 140 1.71 11.47 -3.11
CA GLU A 140 2.44 10.59 -4.02
C GLU A 140 1.94 10.74 -5.48
N ILE A 141 0.62 10.79 -5.67
CA ILE A 141 0.02 10.97 -7.01
C ILE A 141 0.42 12.32 -7.61
N ARG A 142 0.33 13.42 -6.84
CA ARG A 142 0.71 14.75 -7.33
C ARG A 142 2.19 14.84 -7.69
N ASP A 143 3.06 14.26 -6.86
CA ASP A 143 4.49 14.24 -7.11
C ASP A 143 4.80 13.43 -8.37
N LYS A 144 4.13 12.30 -8.57
CA LYS A 144 4.27 11.47 -9.78
C LYS A 144 3.72 12.17 -11.04
N MET A 145 2.59 12.87 -10.92
CA MET A 145 2.05 13.67 -12.02
C MET A 145 3.04 14.75 -12.44
N ARG A 146 3.61 15.50 -11.48
CA ARG A 146 4.58 16.55 -11.78
C ARG A 146 5.83 15.99 -12.46
N GLU A 147 6.39 14.90 -11.95
CA GLU A 147 7.53 14.20 -12.56
C GLU A 147 7.22 13.80 -14.01
N THR A 148 6.05 13.21 -14.24
CA THR A 148 5.64 12.77 -15.58
C THR A 148 5.38 13.97 -16.53
N GLU A 149 4.83 15.07 -16.01
CA GLU A 149 4.63 16.31 -16.78
C GLU A 149 5.97 16.96 -17.16
N GLU A 150 6.97 16.94 -16.27
CA GLU A 150 8.34 17.41 -16.56
C GLU A 150 8.98 16.53 -17.64
N ASP A 151 8.91 15.21 -17.53
CA ASP A 151 9.39 14.26 -18.53
C ASP A 151 8.71 14.48 -19.90
N LEU A 152 7.39 14.68 -19.90
CA LEU A 152 6.62 14.94 -21.12
C LEU A 152 7.02 16.27 -21.77
N LYS A 153 7.30 17.28 -20.96
CA LYS A 153 7.78 18.58 -21.44
C LYS A 153 9.17 18.49 -22.07
N ASP A 154 10.04 17.64 -21.50
CA ASP A 154 11.37 17.40 -22.03
C ASP A 154 11.34 16.60 -23.35
N LEU A 155 10.37 15.71 -23.52
CA LEU A 155 10.12 15.03 -24.79
C LEU A 155 9.60 15.96 -25.89
N GLY A 156 9.02 17.11 -25.51
CA GLY A 156 8.47 18.09 -26.44
C GLY A 156 7.10 17.69 -27.02
N PRO A 157 6.61 18.44 -28.03
CA PRO A 157 5.30 18.21 -28.62
C PRO A 157 5.24 16.86 -29.34
N PRO A 158 4.05 16.24 -29.41
CA PRO A 158 3.86 14.97 -30.12
C PRO A 158 4.22 15.13 -31.61
N MET A 159 4.70 14.03 -32.21
CA MET A 159 5.04 14.04 -33.62
C MET A 159 3.80 14.34 -34.47
N PRO A 160 3.82 15.35 -35.36
CA PRO A 160 2.69 15.68 -36.20
C PRO A 160 2.23 14.51 -37.07
N ALA A 161 0.93 14.38 -37.30
CA ALA A 161 0.37 13.34 -38.16
C ALA A 161 0.58 13.64 -39.65
N GLU A 162 0.44 14.90 -40.06
CA GLU A 162 0.53 15.30 -41.46
C GLU A 162 1.96 15.45 -41.96
N SER A 163 2.19 15.08 -43.23
CA SER A 163 3.52 15.14 -43.88
C SER A 163 4.08 16.54 -43.95
N GLN A 164 3.24 17.54 -44.14
CA GLN A 164 3.63 18.94 -44.20
C GLN A 164 4.13 19.46 -42.86
N GLU A 165 3.43 19.14 -41.78
CA GLU A 165 3.82 19.49 -40.41
C GLU A 165 5.10 18.79 -40.00
N LYS A 166 5.30 17.51 -40.41
CA LYS A 166 6.56 16.76 -40.18
C LYS A 166 7.74 17.47 -40.86
N MET A 167 7.54 17.95 -42.09
CA MET A 167 8.58 18.67 -42.81
C MET A 167 8.96 19.98 -42.08
N GLN A 168 7.95 20.72 -41.58
CA GLN A 168 8.16 21.93 -40.82
C GLN A 168 8.91 21.65 -39.50
N LEU A 169 8.54 20.59 -38.79
CA LEU A 169 9.21 20.17 -37.58
C LEU A 169 10.68 19.82 -37.85
N LEU A 170 10.95 19.04 -38.91
CA LEU A 170 12.30 18.67 -39.32
C LEU A 170 13.14 19.91 -39.63
N TRP A 171 12.56 20.88 -40.38
CA TRP A 171 13.23 22.14 -40.71
C TRP A 171 13.59 22.93 -39.43
N ASN A 172 12.67 23.03 -38.49
CA ASN A 172 12.90 23.69 -37.21
C ASN A 172 14.02 23.00 -36.42
N MET A 173 14.02 21.65 -36.34
CA MET A 173 15.07 20.88 -35.66
C MET A 173 16.45 21.11 -36.30
N ILE A 174 16.55 21.12 -37.64
CA ILE A 174 17.80 21.41 -38.36
C ILE A 174 18.27 22.83 -38.06
N THR A 175 17.38 23.80 -38.07
CA THR A 175 17.68 25.20 -37.78
C THR A 175 18.19 25.40 -36.36
N ASP A 176 17.53 24.79 -35.37
CA ASP A 176 17.93 24.81 -33.97
C ASP A 176 19.29 24.14 -33.75
N PHE A 177 19.51 23.00 -34.42
CA PHE A 177 20.81 22.34 -34.39
C PHE A 177 21.94 23.23 -34.92
N ILE A 178 21.73 23.83 -36.11
CA ILE A 178 22.72 24.73 -36.73
C ILE A 178 22.99 25.93 -35.80
N GLN A 179 21.94 26.51 -35.22
CA GLN A 179 22.08 27.66 -34.33
C GLN A 179 22.83 27.29 -33.05
N THR A 180 22.46 26.16 -32.45
CA THR A 180 23.14 25.63 -31.23
C THR A 180 24.61 25.30 -31.51
N TYR A 181 24.90 24.69 -32.68
CA TYR A 181 26.27 24.40 -33.11
C TYR A 181 27.10 25.70 -33.32
N LYS A 182 26.56 26.69 -34.02
CA LYS A 182 27.20 28.00 -34.19
C LYS A 182 27.48 28.68 -32.85
N ASN A 183 26.50 28.70 -31.95
CA ASN A 183 26.63 29.30 -30.64
C ASN A 183 27.72 28.56 -29.80
N THR A 184 27.75 27.25 -29.88
CA THR A 184 28.73 26.42 -29.16
C THR A 184 30.16 26.72 -29.64
N ILE A 185 30.39 26.79 -30.95
CA ILE A 185 31.70 27.12 -31.52
C ILE A 185 32.08 28.57 -31.21
N SER A 186 31.15 29.50 -31.29
CA SER A 186 31.39 30.93 -31.00
C SER A 186 31.56 31.25 -29.49
N GLY A 187 31.36 30.26 -28.63
CA GLY A 187 31.45 30.41 -27.16
C GLY A 187 30.28 31.20 -26.56
N ARG A 188 29.12 31.29 -27.26
CA ARG A 188 27.90 31.90 -26.76
C ARG A 188 27.00 30.82 -26.18
N TYR A 189 26.84 30.80 -24.85
CA TYR A 189 26.15 29.72 -24.12
C TYR A 189 24.87 30.24 -23.44
N ASP A 190 23.85 30.54 -24.25
CA ASP A 190 22.56 30.97 -23.74
C ASP A 190 21.65 29.77 -23.32
N ASN A 191 22.07 28.54 -23.60
CA ASN A 191 21.27 27.33 -23.41
C ASN A 191 21.87 26.41 -22.34
N LYS A 192 21.11 26.12 -21.28
CA LYS A 192 21.46 25.19 -20.18
C LYS A 192 21.85 23.78 -20.66
N ARG A 193 21.39 23.34 -21.86
CA ARG A 193 21.68 22.03 -22.47
C ARG A 193 23.14 21.91 -22.96
N VAL A 194 23.83 23.01 -23.18
CA VAL A 194 25.21 23.03 -23.70
C VAL A 194 26.24 23.18 -22.58
N MET A 195 25.81 23.60 -21.40
CA MET A 195 26.62 23.58 -20.21
C MET A 195 26.65 22.15 -19.67
N GLY A 196 27.83 21.48 -19.70
CA GLY A 196 28.01 20.16 -19.10
C GLY A 196 27.51 20.10 -17.66
N GLN A 197 27.02 18.95 -17.23
CA GLN A 197 26.37 18.70 -15.94
C GLN A 197 27.26 18.92 -14.70
N GLY A 198 28.47 19.48 -14.83
CA GLY A 198 29.35 19.81 -13.73
C GLY A 198 29.64 21.32 -13.66
N LYS A 199 29.39 21.92 -12.51
CA LYS A 199 29.61 23.36 -12.22
C LYS A 199 31.03 23.87 -12.42
N GLN A 200 32.00 23.08 -12.94
CA GLN A 200 33.45 23.43 -13.05
C GLN A 200 34.11 23.05 -14.38
N GLU A 201 33.41 22.45 -15.34
CA GLU A 201 34.02 22.13 -16.63
C GLU A 201 33.76 23.23 -17.67
N LEU A 202 34.84 23.69 -18.30
CA LEU A 202 34.79 24.56 -19.48
C LEU A 202 34.01 23.84 -20.60
N SER A 203 33.05 24.53 -21.18
CA SER A 203 32.29 24.00 -22.32
C SER A 203 33.19 23.65 -23.51
N GLY A 204 32.73 22.77 -24.39
CA GLY A 204 33.53 22.31 -25.54
C GLY A 204 34.11 23.44 -26.39
N GLY A 205 33.32 24.49 -26.67
CA GLY A 205 33.78 25.67 -27.42
C GLY A 205 34.80 26.52 -26.66
N ALA A 206 34.69 26.63 -25.31
CA ALA A 206 35.69 27.28 -24.50
C ALA A 206 37.00 26.47 -24.46
N LYS A 207 36.89 25.13 -24.44
CA LYS A 207 38.09 24.25 -24.53
C LYS A 207 38.76 24.39 -25.89
N ILE A 208 38.04 24.44 -26.99
CA ILE A 208 38.58 24.68 -28.33
C ILE A 208 39.27 26.05 -28.38
N LYS A 209 38.61 27.11 -27.93
CA LYS A 209 39.16 28.44 -27.93
C LYS A 209 40.42 28.54 -27.07
N MET A 210 40.42 27.92 -25.91
CA MET A 210 41.61 27.87 -25.02
C MET A 210 42.75 27.06 -25.63
N SER A 211 42.48 26.00 -26.39
CA SER A 211 43.49 25.23 -27.12
C SER A 211 44.17 26.09 -28.19
N PHE A 212 43.41 26.88 -28.93
CA PHE A 212 44.01 27.84 -29.90
C PHE A 212 44.77 28.97 -29.24
N TYR A 213 44.37 29.48 -28.09
CA TYR A 213 45.07 30.52 -27.34
C TYR A 213 46.39 30.07 -26.73
N ASN A 214 46.51 28.77 -26.39
CA ASN A 214 47.74 28.19 -25.82
C ASN A 214 48.73 27.69 -26.86
N LEU A 215 48.34 27.66 -28.15
CA LEU A 215 49.20 27.22 -29.26
C LEU A 215 49.83 28.38 -30.05
N TYR A 216 49.44 29.61 -29.77
CA TYR A 216 49.94 30.85 -30.33
C TYR A 216 50.25 31.89 -29.21
#